data_35992debb5cdf9e36822164f593c40a7
#
_entry.id   35992debb5cdf9e36822164f593c40a7
#
_cell.length_a   1.000
_cell.length_b   1.000
_cell.length_c   1.000
_cell.angle_alpha   90.00
_cell.angle_beta   90.00
_cell.angle_gamma   90.00
#
_symmetry.space_group_name_H-M   'P 1'
#
loop_
_entity.id
_entity.type
_entity.pdbx_description
1 polymer ?
#
loop_
_entity_poly.entity_id
_entity_poly.type
_entity_poly.pdbx_seq_one_letter_code
_entity_poly.pdbx_strand_id
1 'polypeptide(L)'
;MKPAKTGVHIFEHPIAQLQSTLDAYIRAGKIDEAVAEVKQYFMDARSPVAVDKTLSKAGVAMTEANGTMPVSQVAAAAHATVRTLERKFKQSSGYTVKDVSGLMRFEQARNQLWSNPNSNLAGLAHELGYTDQAHLSREFKRYSGTTPAAFARKAKKESMHDFVAFIQA
;
A
#
# COMPACT_ATOMS: atom_id res chain seq x y z
N MET A 1 -39.40 -12.79 -33.58
CA MET A 1 -38.31 -13.00 -32.59
C MET A 1 -37.05 -12.38 -33.14
N LYS A 2 -36.62 -11.23 -32.62
CA LYS A 2 -35.37 -10.55 -33.03
C LYS A 2 -34.26 -10.96 -32.09
N PRO A 3 -33.03 -11.31 -32.56
CA PRO A 3 -31.91 -11.60 -31.68
C PRO A 3 -31.36 -10.31 -31.06
N ALA A 4 -31.18 -10.32 -29.74
CA ALA A 4 -30.55 -9.26 -29.00
C ALA A 4 -29.06 -9.19 -29.39
N LYS A 5 -28.62 -8.07 -29.92
CA LYS A 5 -27.20 -7.75 -30.10
C LYS A 5 -26.61 -7.39 -28.75
N THR A 6 -25.96 -8.32 -28.09
CA THR A 6 -25.08 -8.03 -26.95
C THR A 6 -23.75 -7.57 -27.51
N GLY A 7 -23.63 -6.29 -27.78
CA GLY A 7 -22.35 -5.65 -28.04
C GLY A 7 -21.62 -5.48 -26.73
N VAL A 8 -20.65 -6.35 -26.45
CA VAL A 8 -19.65 -6.08 -25.42
C VAL A 8 -18.79 -4.92 -25.92
N HIS A 9 -19.06 -3.71 -25.45
CA HIS A 9 -18.14 -2.59 -25.60
C HIS A 9 -16.91 -2.90 -24.72
N ILE A 10 -15.86 -3.43 -25.35
CA ILE A 10 -14.53 -3.47 -24.74
C ILE A 10 -14.06 -2.01 -24.73
N PHE A 11 -14.21 -1.34 -23.57
CA PHE A 11 -13.54 -0.07 -23.37
C PHE A 11 -12.05 -0.38 -23.35
N GLU A 12 -11.32 0.03 -24.37
CA GLU A 12 -9.85 0.06 -24.32
C GLU A 12 -9.45 1.04 -23.20
N HIS A 13 -9.09 0.49 -22.06
CA HIS A 13 -8.64 1.29 -20.94
C HIS A 13 -7.32 1.97 -21.32
N PRO A 14 -7.11 3.27 -21.05
CA PRO A 14 -5.88 3.99 -21.41
C PRO A 14 -4.59 3.27 -20.98
N ILE A 15 -4.66 2.46 -19.93
CA ILE A 15 -3.60 1.58 -19.46
C ILE A 15 -3.16 0.53 -20.50
N ALA A 16 -4.04 0.07 -21.39
CA ALA A 16 -3.68 -0.91 -22.41
C ALA A 16 -2.73 -0.32 -23.46
N GLN A 17 -2.92 0.96 -23.82
CA GLN A 17 -2.01 1.68 -24.70
C GLN A 17 -0.65 1.91 -24.03
N LEU A 18 -0.63 2.31 -22.77
CA LEU A 18 0.60 2.44 -22.00
C LEU A 18 1.37 1.12 -21.98
N GLN A 19 0.71 0.00 -21.71
CA GLN A 19 1.34 -1.32 -21.66
C GLN A 19 2.04 -1.67 -22.97
N SER A 20 1.39 -1.47 -24.12
CA SER A 20 2.00 -1.77 -25.43
C SER A 20 3.21 -0.90 -25.73
N THR A 21 3.16 0.39 -25.33
CA THR A 21 4.28 1.32 -25.47
C THR A 21 5.46 0.92 -24.59
N LEU A 22 5.20 0.55 -23.34
CA LEU A 22 6.25 0.09 -22.41
C LEU A 22 6.90 -1.21 -22.89
N ASP A 23 6.13 -2.17 -23.39
CA ASP A 23 6.65 -3.41 -23.96
C ASP A 23 7.59 -3.15 -25.13
N ALA A 24 7.26 -2.17 -25.99
CA ALA A 24 8.13 -1.79 -27.11
C ALA A 24 9.45 -1.16 -26.63
N TYR A 25 9.42 -0.24 -25.66
CA TYR A 25 10.62 0.37 -25.10
C TYR A 25 11.50 -0.66 -24.39
N ILE A 26 10.91 -1.54 -23.57
CA ILE A 26 11.65 -2.57 -22.85
C ILE A 26 12.35 -3.53 -23.81
N ARG A 27 11.65 -3.99 -24.87
CA ARG A 27 12.27 -4.86 -25.90
C ARG A 27 13.38 -4.18 -26.67
N ALA A 28 13.32 -2.86 -26.82
CA ALA A 28 14.35 -2.07 -27.46
C ALA A 28 15.51 -1.69 -26.52
N GLY A 29 15.48 -2.09 -25.25
CA GLY A 29 16.48 -1.71 -24.23
C GLY A 29 16.42 -0.25 -23.79
N LYS A 30 15.34 0.46 -24.11
CA LYS A 30 15.14 1.89 -23.87
C LYS A 30 14.43 2.11 -22.53
N ILE A 31 15.14 1.83 -21.43
CA ILE A 31 14.54 1.86 -20.08
C ILE A 31 14.20 3.28 -19.63
N ASP A 32 15.04 4.27 -19.94
CA ASP A 32 14.83 5.65 -19.55
C ASP A 32 13.58 6.24 -20.23
N GLU A 33 13.35 5.91 -21.52
CA GLU A 33 12.15 6.29 -22.26
C GLU A 33 10.90 5.60 -21.67
N ALA A 34 11.00 4.33 -21.30
CA ALA A 34 9.90 3.63 -20.63
C ALA A 34 9.53 4.30 -19.29
N VAL A 35 10.52 4.68 -18.48
CA VAL A 35 10.31 5.42 -17.24
C VAL A 35 9.70 6.81 -17.48
N ALA A 36 10.16 7.52 -18.51
CA ALA A 36 9.61 8.83 -18.87
C ALA A 36 8.14 8.72 -19.29
N GLU A 37 7.78 7.70 -20.09
CA GLU A 37 6.40 7.45 -20.52
C GLU A 37 5.47 7.16 -19.32
N VAL A 38 5.90 6.34 -18.36
CA VAL A 38 5.15 6.09 -17.14
C VAL A 38 4.93 7.39 -16.35
N LYS A 39 5.99 8.19 -16.17
CA LYS A 39 5.88 9.47 -15.47
C LYS A 39 4.88 10.40 -16.18
N GLN A 40 4.98 10.51 -17.51
CA GLN A 40 4.10 11.35 -18.30
C GLN A 40 2.64 10.89 -18.19
N TYR A 41 2.38 9.59 -18.32
CA TYR A 41 1.05 9.02 -18.14
C TYR A 41 0.41 9.42 -16.81
N PHE A 42 1.15 9.31 -15.70
CA PHE A 42 0.64 9.70 -14.40
C PHE A 42 0.52 11.22 -14.22
N MET A 43 1.34 12.00 -14.89
CA MET A 43 1.21 13.46 -14.89
C MET A 43 -0.04 13.91 -15.66
N ASP A 44 -0.32 13.30 -16.81
CA ASP A 44 -1.47 13.61 -17.66
C ASP A 44 -2.77 13.06 -17.06
N ALA A 45 -2.72 11.89 -16.44
CA ALA A 45 -3.84 11.30 -15.68
C ALA A 45 -4.19 12.10 -14.40
N ARG A 46 -3.37 13.08 -14.02
CA ARG A 46 -3.73 14.09 -13.01
C ARG A 46 -4.81 15.02 -13.57
N SER A 47 -6.04 14.49 -13.70
CA SER A 47 -7.21 15.35 -13.62
C SER A 47 -7.05 16.24 -12.41
N PRO A 48 -7.40 17.53 -12.46
CA PRO A 48 -7.48 18.38 -11.28
C PRO A 48 -8.65 17.88 -10.41
N VAL A 49 -8.47 16.68 -9.83
CA VAL A 49 -9.34 16.22 -8.76
C VAL A 49 -9.12 17.24 -7.66
N ALA A 50 -10.14 18.01 -7.34
CA ALA A 50 -10.09 18.92 -6.22
C ALA A 50 -9.64 18.14 -5.00
N VAL A 51 -8.38 18.35 -4.60
CA VAL A 51 -7.78 17.62 -3.47
C VAL A 51 -8.64 17.89 -2.25
N ASP A 52 -9.30 16.87 -1.74
CA ASP A 52 -10.07 17.00 -0.51
C ASP A 52 -9.11 17.33 0.63
N LYS A 53 -9.13 18.58 1.06
CA LYS A 53 -8.23 19.09 2.11
C LYS A 53 -8.35 18.29 3.42
N THR A 54 -9.54 17.76 3.73
CA THR A 54 -9.74 16.91 4.92
C THR A 54 -9.00 15.60 4.77
N LEU A 55 -9.15 14.91 3.63
CA LEU A 55 -8.45 13.65 3.37
C LEU A 55 -6.93 13.85 3.30
N SER A 56 -6.46 14.93 2.69
CA SER A 56 -5.04 15.27 2.63
C SER A 56 -4.44 15.46 4.02
N LYS A 57 -5.07 16.28 4.88
CA LYS A 57 -4.61 16.49 6.26
C LYS A 57 -4.65 15.20 7.09
N ALA A 58 -5.71 14.41 6.95
CA ALA A 58 -5.80 13.11 7.62
C ALA A 58 -4.69 12.17 7.17
N GLY A 59 -4.41 12.11 5.87
CA GLY A 59 -3.32 11.30 5.32
C GLY A 59 -1.96 11.70 5.89
N VAL A 60 -1.64 12.99 5.95
CA VAL A 60 -0.41 13.50 6.57
C VAL A 60 -0.32 13.05 8.03
N ALA A 61 -1.35 13.32 8.85
CA ALA A 61 -1.35 12.96 10.27
C ALA A 61 -1.19 11.44 10.50
N MET A 62 -1.85 10.63 9.68
CA MET A 62 -1.73 9.16 9.74
C MET A 62 -0.32 8.69 9.36
N THR A 63 0.29 9.30 8.34
CA THR A 63 1.65 8.94 7.88
C THR A 63 2.69 9.33 8.93
N GLU A 64 2.63 10.54 9.48
CA GLU A 64 3.55 11.01 10.53
C GLU A 64 3.48 10.14 11.79
N ALA A 65 2.29 9.64 12.12
CA ALA A 65 2.08 8.72 13.24
C ALA A 65 2.26 7.24 12.88
N ASN A 66 2.68 6.89 11.67
CA ASN A 66 2.83 5.50 11.20
C ASN A 66 1.57 4.63 11.44
N GLY A 67 0.37 5.23 11.35
CA GLY A 67 -0.90 4.55 11.56
C GLY A 67 -1.24 4.24 13.02
N THR A 68 -0.50 4.77 13.99
CA THR A 68 -0.75 4.54 15.43
C THR A 68 -1.74 5.54 16.04
N MET A 69 -1.98 6.68 15.35
CA MET A 69 -2.85 7.74 15.85
C MET A 69 -4.31 7.27 15.95
N PRO A 70 -5.00 7.49 17.10
CA PRO A 70 -6.42 7.22 17.25
C PRO A 70 -7.27 7.98 16.22
N VAL A 71 -8.33 7.37 15.72
CA VAL A 71 -9.22 7.95 14.70
C VAL A 71 -9.78 9.32 15.11
N SER A 72 -10.06 9.52 16.40
CA SER A 72 -10.51 10.81 16.93
C SER A 72 -9.47 11.91 16.76
N GLN A 73 -8.20 11.59 16.96
CA GLN A 73 -7.09 12.53 16.78
C GLN A 73 -6.81 12.81 15.29
N VAL A 74 -6.88 11.78 14.44
CA VAL A 74 -6.83 11.94 12.98
C VAL A 74 -7.94 12.89 12.50
N ALA A 75 -9.15 12.72 13.00
CA ALA A 75 -10.28 13.58 12.66
C ALA A 75 -10.05 15.04 13.13
N ALA A 76 -9.53 15.22 14.35
CA ALA A 76 -9.18 16.54 14.87
C ALA A 76 -8.09 17.21 14.02
N ALA A 77 -7.02 16.49 13.66
CA ALA A 77 -5.95 17.00 12.78
C ALA A 77 -6.46 17.38 11.38
N ALA A 78 -7.48 16.68 10.90
CA ALA A 78 -8.15 16.94 9.63
C ALA A 78 -9.24 18.05 9.73
N HIS A 79 -9.43 18.67 10.89
CA HIS A 79 -10.53 19.62 11.19
C HIS A 79 -11.90 19.06 10.81
N ALA A 80 -12.17 17.81 11.16
CA ALA A 80 -13.41 17.12 10.86
C ALA A 80 -13.92 16.33 12.08
N THR A 81 -15.20 15.97 12.05
CA THR A 81 -15.72 14.96 12.97
C THR A 81 -15.32 13.56 12.49
N VAL A 82 -15.26 12.59 13.42
CA VAL A 82 -15.00 11.18 13.07
C VAL A 82 -15.97 10.69 12.00
N ARG A 83 -17.26 11.01 12.14
CA ARG A 83 -18.30 10.64 11.17
C ARG A 83 -18.03 11.21 9.77
N THR A 84 -17.61 12.47 9.69
CA THR A 84 -17.30 13.12 8.41
C THR A 84 -16.06 12.47 7.78
N LEU A 85 -15.03 12.22 8.58
CA LEU A 85 -13.80 11.60 8.11
C LEU A 85 -14.05 10.18 7.58
N GLU A 86 -14.74 9.34 8.35
CA GLU A 86 -15.08 7.97 7.94
C GLU A 86 -15.90 7.94 6.64
N ARG A 87 -16.91 8.83 6.52
CA ARG A 87 -17.69 8.94 5.29
C ARG A 87 -16.80 9.30 4.08
N LYS A 88 -15.90 10.28 4.24
CA LYS A 88 -14.98 10.71 3.17
C LYS A 88 -14.01 9.60 2.78
N PHE A 89 -13.42 8.90 3.74
CA PHE A 89 -12.55 7.74 3.48
C PHE A 89 -13.30 6.66 2.72
N LYS A 90 -14.50 6.31 3.17
CA LYS A 90 -15.33 5.28 2.52
C LYS A 90 -15.72 5.65 1.08
N GLN A 91 -16.04 6.93 0.84
CA GLN A 91 -16.39 7.44 -0.49
C GLN A 91 -15.17 7.49 -1.43
N SER A 92 -14.01 7.85 -0.91
CA SER A 92 -12.79 8.02 -1.72
C SER A 92 -12.07 6.72 -2.03
N SER A 93 -11.94 5.82 -1.03
CA SER A 93 -11.10 4.62 -1.14
C SER A 93 -11.86 3.30 -0.96
N GLY A 94 -13.10 3.34 -0.51
CA GLY A 94 -13.84 2.14 -0.10
C GLY A 94 -13.44 1.58 1.27
N TYR A 95 -12.42 2.15 1.93
CA TYR A 95 -11.90 1.69 3.23
C TYR A 95 -12.27 2.64 4.36
N THR A 96 -12.21 2.15 5.60
CA THR A 96 -12.31 2.97 6.81
C THR A 96 -10.96 3.57 7.18
N VAL A 97 -10.94 4.62 8.02
CA VAL A 97 -9.70 5.16 8.59
C VAL A 97 -8.92 4.08 9.33
N LYS A 98 -9.64 3.22 10.07
CA LYS A 98 -9.04 2.11 10.82
C LYS A 98 -8.36 1.07 9.90
N ASP A 99 -8.94 0.77 8.74
CA ASP A 99 -8.34 -0.17 7.78
C ASP A 99 -7.04 0.40 7.22
N VAL A 100 -7.02 1.69 6.87
CA VAL A 100 -5.82 2.36 6.35
C VAL A 100 -4.74 2.46 7.43
N SER A 101 -5.10 2.84 8.66
CA SER A 101 -4.16 2.83 9.80
C SER A 101 -3.56 1.44 10.05
N GLY A 102 -4.40 0.40 9.99
CA GLY A 102 -3.95 -0.98 10.13
C GLY A 102 -2.98 -1.40 9.03
N LEU A 103 -3.23 -1.01 7.78
CA LEU A 103 -2.32 -1.27 6.66
C LEU A 103 -0.97 -0.57 6.86
N MET A 104 -0.96 0.69 7.31
CA MET A 104 0.27 1.42 7.61
C MET A 104 1.10 0.72 8.69
N ARG A 105 0.48 0.31 9.80
CA ARG A 105 1.18 -0.45 10.86
C ARG A 105 1.71 -1.80 10.36
N PHE A 106 0.92 -2.50 9.54
CA PHE A 106 1.36 -3.74 8.91
C PHE A 106 2.59 -3.53 8.03
N GLU A 107 2.63 -2.47 7.21
CA GLU A 107 3.80 -2.16 6.38
C GLU A 107 5.04 -1.87 7.21
N GLN A 108 4.92 -1.15 8.32
CA GLN A 108 6.03 -0.93 9.25
C GLN A 108 6.52 -2.27 9.85
N ALA A 109 5.61 -3.12 10.32
CA ALA A 109 5.95 -4.43 10.85
C ALA A 109 6.67 -5.30 9.80
N ARG A 110 6.15 -5.32 8.56
CA ARG A 110 6.76 -6.04 7.46
C ARG A 110 8.18 -5.55 7.16
N ASN A 111 8.37 -4.24 7.08
CA ASN A 111 9.67 -3.65 6.76
C ASN A 111 10.68 -3.93 7.87
N GLN A 112 10.30 -3.80 9.15
CA GLN A 112 11.17 -4.14 10.28
C GLN A 112 11.55 -5.62 10.29
N LEU A 113 10.60 -6.53 10.06
CA LEU A 113 10.87 -7.97 10.01
C LEU A 113 11.68 -8.39 8.79
N TRP A 114 11.59 -7.64 7.69
CA TRP A 114 12.44 -7.85 6.54
C TRP A 114 13.89 -7.44 6.83
N SER A 115 14.09 -6.26 7.40
CA SER A 115 15.42 -5.73 7.72
C SER A 115 16.06 -6.40 8.94
N ASN A 116 15.26 -6.80 9.93
CA ASN A 116 15.70 -7.49 11.15
C ASN A 116 14.81 -8.69 11.48
N PRO A 117 15.04 -9.85 10.83
CA PRO A 117 14.21 -11.04 11.02
C PRO A 117 14.26 -11.64 12.45
N ASN A 118 15.22 -11.23 13.28
CA ASN A 118 15.34 -11.71 14.66
C ASN A 118 14.66 -10.78 15.67
N SER A 119 13.92 -9.76 15.24
CA SER A 119 13.20 -8.84 16.12
C SER A 119 12.29 -9.57 17.10
N ASN A 120 12.26 -9.08 18.34
CA ASN A 120 11.30 -9.54 19.35
C ASN A 120 9.88 -9.07 18.94
N LEU A 121 8.99 -10.03 18.65
CA LEU A 121 7.63 -9.72 18.20
C LEU A 121 6.77 -9.02 19.26
N ALA A 122 7.03 -9.23 20.53
CA ALA A 122 6.30 -8.53 21.60
C ALA A 122 6.72 -7.06 21.68
N GLY A 123 8.03 -6.78 21.59
CA GLY A 123 8.56 -5.42 21.50
C GLY A 123 8.05 -4.70 20.26
N LEU A 124 8.12 -5.37 19.10
CA LEU A 124 7.61 -4.84 17.83
C LEU A 124 6.11 -4.50 17.90
N ALA A 125 5.31 -5.35 18.53
CA ALA A 125 3.89 -5.08 18.73
C ALA A 125 3.68 -3.78 19.53
N HIS A 126 4.41 -3.62 20.63
CA HIS A 126 4.32 -2.42 21.46
C HIS A 126 4.75 -1.15 20.71
N GLU A 127 5.88 -1.19 20.00
CA GLU A 127 6.41 -0.07 19.21
C GLU A 127 5.43 0.41 18.15
N LEU A 128 4.72 -0.52 17.51
CA LEU A 128 3.77 -0.23 16.45
C LEU A 128 2.33 0.00 16.93
N GLY A 129 2.12 0.17 18.25
CA GLY A 129 0.82 0.50 18.82
C GLY A 129 -0.21 -0.62 18.76
N TYR A 130 0.23 -1.89 18.69
CA TYR A 130 -0.63 -3.05 18.91
C TYR A 130 -0.81 -3.30 20.39
N THR A 131 -1.98 -3.80 20.78
CA THR A 131 -2.26 -4.13 22.20
C THR A 131 -1.31 -5.21 22.73
N ASP A 132 -1.00 -6.18 21.90
CA ASP A 132 -0.13 -7.31 22.23
C ASP A 132 0.38 -8.01 20.95
N GLN A 133 1.29 -8.98 21.13
CA GLN A 133 1.83 -9.77 20.03
C GLN A 133 0.75 -10.57 19.28
N ALA A 134 -0.31 -11.01 19.96
CA ALA A 134 -1.39 -11.77 19.32
C ALA A 134 -2.21 -10.88 18.39
N HIS A 135 -2.42 -9.61 18.78
CA HIS A 135 -3.06 -8.60 17.91
C HIS A 135 -2.20 -8.32 16.68
N LEU A 136 -0.90 -8.06 16.84
CA LEU A 136 0.03 -7.94 15.70
C LEU A 136 -0.07 -9.17 14.79
N SER A 137 -0.04 -10.38 15.35
CA SER A 137 -0.05 -11.62 14.56
C SER A 137 -1.34 -11.80 13.76
N ARG A 138 -2.50 -11.46 14.34
CA ARG A 138 -3.80 -11.51 13.66
C ARG A 138 -3.87 -10.50 12.53
N GLU A 139 -3.48 -9.25 12.79
CA GLU A 139 -3.54 -8.18 11.79
C GLU A 139 -2.53 -8.43 10.67
N PHE A 140 -1.31 -8.84 10.99
CA PHE A 140 -0.29 -9.20 10.01
C PHE A 140 -0.76 -10.35 9.08
N LYS A 141 -1.36 -11.40 9.66
CA LYS A 141 -1.90 -12.51 8.88
C LYS A 141 -3.08 -12.08 7.99
N ARG A 142 -3.91 -11.14 8.46
CA ARG A 142 -5.03 -10.58 7.67
C ARG A 142 -4.53 -9.93 6.37
N TYR A 143 -3.40 -9.20 6.41
CA TYR A 143 -2.87 -8.49 5.26
C TYR A 143 -1.93 -9.32 4.38
N SER A 144 -1.12 -10.20 4.98
CA SER A 144 -0.08 -10.96 4.26
C SER A 144 -0.41 -12.42 3.98
N GLY A 145 -1.48 -12.95 4.58
CA GLY A 145 -1.82 -14.37 4.55
C GLY A 145 -0.94 -15.25 5.44
N THR A 146 0.15 -14.72 6.03
CA THR A 146 1.11 -15.46 6.86
C THR A 146 1.32 -14.83 8.23
N THR A 147 1.95 -15.55 9.17
CA THR A 147 2.27 -14.99 10.49
C THR A 147 3.57 -14.19 10.45
N PRO A 148 3.77 -13.18 11.36
CA PRO A 148 5.02 -12.44 11.46
C PRO A 148 6.24 -13.35 11.62
N ALA A 149 6.14 -14.39 12.44
CA ALA A 149 7.22 -15.35 12.67
C ALA A 149 7.56 -16.17 11.40
N ALA A 150 6.56 -16.57 10.62
CA ALA A 150 6.79 -17.28 9.36
C ALA A 150 7.40 -16.35 8.31
N PHE A 151 6.94 -15.10 8.25
CA PHE A 151 7.49 -14.07 7.37
C PHE A 151 8.97 -13.79 7.72
N ALA A 152 9.29 -13.58 9.00
CA ALA A 152 10.66 -13.35 9.46
C ALA A 152 11.61 -14.51 9.11
N ARG A 153 11.15 -15.77 9.26
CA ARG A 153 11.94 -16.95 8.84
C ARG A 153 12.22 -16.95 7.33
N LYS A 154 11.25 -16.54 6.53
CA LYS A 154 11.43 -16.44 5.07
C LYS A 154 12.43 -15.35 4.73
N ALA A 155 12.29 -14.15 5.28
CA ALA A 155 13.19 -13.03 5.09
C ALA A 155 14.65 -13.39 5.47
N LYS A 156 14.82 -14.12 6.58
CA LYS A 156 16.14 -14.62 7.01
C LYS A 156 16.77 -15.58 6.00
N LYS A 157 15.98 -16.47 5.39
CA LYS A 157 16.46 -17.39 4.35
C LYS A 157 16.89 -16.66 3.09
N GLU A 158 16.10 -15.68 2.65
CA GLU A 158 16.40 -14.89 1.44
C GLU A 158 17.66 -14.04 1.63
N SER A 159 17.81 -13.35 2.75
CA SER A 159 19.03 -12.59 3.09
C SER A 159 20.27 -13.48 3.16
N MET A 160 20.19 -14.70 3.67
CA MET A 160 21.30 -15.65 3.66
C MET A 160 21.64 -16.16 2.26
N HIS A 161 20.64 -16.37 1.42
CA HIS A 161 20.82 -16.82 0.05
C HIS A 161 21.57 -15.77 -0.79
N ASP A 162 21.15 -14.52 -0.69
CA ASP A 162 21.79 -13.39 -1.38
C ASP A 162 23.24 -13.18 -0.89
N PHE A 163 23.49 -13.34 0.42
CA PHE A 163 24.83 -13.23 0.98
C PHE A 163 25.76 -14.36 0.50
N VAL A 164 25.28 -15.60 0.45
CA VAL A 164 26.06 -16.74 -0.06
C VAL A 164 26.33 -16.60 -1.56
N ALA A 165 25.36 -16.17 -2.34
CA ALA A 165 25.54 -15.90 -3.78
C ALA A 165 26.58 -14.80 -4.02
N PHE A 166 26.60 -13.77 -3.20
CA PHE A 166 27.59 -12.68 -3.28
C PHE A 166 29.02 -13.15 -2.97
N ILE A 167 29.22 -14.07 -2.01
CA ILE A 167 30.56 -14.61 -1.66
C ILE A 167 31.08 -15.58 -2.73
N GLN A 168 30.20 -16.21 -3.49
CA GLN A 168 30.56 -17.20 -4.51
C GLN A 168 30.75 -16.61 -5.92
N ALA A 169 30.49 -15.32 -6.10
CA ALA A 169 30.64 -14.58 -7.35
C ALA A 169 31.99 -13.88 -7.41
#